data_afd21166aab706b02692759decca782c
#
_entry.id   afd21166aab706b02692759decca782c
#
_cell.length_a   1.000
_cell.length_b   1.000
_cell.length_c   1.000
_cell.angle_alpha   90.00
_cell.angle_beta   90.00
_cell.angle_gamma   90.00
#
_symmetry.space_group_name_H-M   'P 1'
#
loop_
_entity.id
_entity.type
_entity.pdbx_description
1 polymer ?
#
loop_
_entity_poly.entity_id
_entity_poly.type
_entity_poly.pdbx_seq_one_letter_code
_entity_poly.pdbx_strand_id
1 'polypeptide(L)'
;YDAFLRSFKRNVDVPHSFLLGAGASITSGIQSAYDCIWEWKKDIYLSKNINSAEFYKNYKNESVRKSIQNWLDNQGKYPLLDSAEEYSFYAEKAYPIADDRRKYFFSLIENKEPYIGYKLLCLLSEHNIVKSVWTTNFDGLIVRSAHQNRLTPIEITLDNSDRIYRNQSNKELLTIALISVYSIRTD
;
A
#
# COMPACT_ATOMS: atom_id res chain seq x y z
N TYR A 1 3.23 -16.47 -15.94
CA TYR A 1 2.38 -15.42 -16.52
C TYR A 1 1.39 -16.04 -17.52
N ASP A 2 1.87 -16.79 -18.50
CA ASP A 2 1.03 -17.40 -19.54
C ASP A 2 0.02 -18.42 -19.03
N ALA A 3 0.35 -19.19 -18.00
CA ALA A 3 -0.58 -20.12 -17.36
C ALA A 3 -1.75 -19.38 -16.71
N PHE A 4 -1.48 -18.27 -16.03
CA PHE A 4 -2.52 -17.42 -15.46
C PHE A 4 -3.44 -16.84 -16.54
N LEU A 5 -2.87 -16.27 -17.61
CA LEU A 5 -3.65 -15.71 -18.72
C LEU A 5 -4.51 -16.76 -19.43
N ARG A 6 -3.97 -17.96 -19.63
CA ARG A 6 -4.75 -19.08 -20.21
C ARG A 6 -5.91 -19.49 -19.30
N SER A 7 -5.68 -19.60 -17.99
CA SER A 7 -6.72 -19.93 -17.02
C SER A 7 -7.80 -18.86 -17.00
N PHE A 8 -7.39 -17.59 -16.93
CA PHE A 8 -8.31 -16.45 -16.94
C PHE A 8 -9.19 -16.41 -18.19
N LYS A 9 -8.60 -16.59 -19.38
CA LYS A 9 -9.34 -16.64 -20.66
C LYS A 9 -10.33 -17.80 -20.74
N ARG A 10 -9.99 -18.95 -20.17
CA ARG A 10 -10.90 -20.14 -20.17
C ARG A 10 -12.09 -19.96 -19.26
N ASN A 11 -11.95 -19.13 -18.23
CA ASN A 11 -12.96 -18.93 -17.20
C ASN A 11 -13.53 -17.51 -17.22
N VAL A 12 -13.56 -16.85 -18.38
CA VAL A 12 -14.03 -15.47 -18.51
C VAL A 12 -15.49 -15.28 -18.12
N ASP A 13 -16.30 -16.36 -18.27
CA ASP A 13 -17.72 -16.38 -17.90
C ASP A 13 -17.94 -16.58 -16.38
N VAL A 14 -16.87 -16.90 -15.64
CA VAL A 14 -16.91 -17.03 -14.18
C VAL A 14 -16.38 -15.73 -13.58
N PRO A 15 -17.20 -14.99 -12.81
CA PRO A 15 -16.74 -13.74 -12.21
C PRO A 15 -15.55 -13.94 -11.27
N HIS A 16 -14.54 -13.11 -11.43
CA HIS A 16 -13.30 -13.18 -10.66
C HIS A 16 -13.29 -12.15 -9.55
N SER A 17 -12.58 -12.45 -8.48
CA SER A 17 -12.22 -11.49 -7.42
C SER A 17 -10.71 -11.29 -7.38
N PHE A 18 -10.26 -10.07 -7.16
CA PHE A 18 -8.85 -9.73 -7.05
C PHE A 18 -8.51 -9.29 -5.63
N LEU A 19 -7.36 -9.74 -5.13
CA LEU A 19 -6.78 -9.25 -3.89
C LEU A 19 -5.56 -8.39 -4.22
N LEU A 20 -5.61 -7.13 -3.81
CA LEU A 20 -4.55 -6.15 -4.01
C LEU A 20 -3.80 -5.91 -2.71
N GLY A 21 -2.48 -6.05 -2.76
CA GLY A 21 -1.58 -5.64 -1.70
C GLY A 21 -0.76 -4.41 -2.11
N ALA A 22 0.14 -3.95 -1.24
CA ALA A 22 0.94 -2.73 -1.42
C ALA A 22 1.71 -2.69 -2.76
N GLY A 23 2.11 -3.83 -3.30
CA GLY A 23 2.77 -3.92 -4.60
C GLY A 23 1.95 -3.38 -5.77
N ALA A 24 0.61 -3.41 -5.69
CA ALA A 24 -0.26 -2.87 -6.73
C ALA A 24 -0.15 -1.34 -6.88
N SER A 25 0.26 -0.65 -5.82
CA SER A 25 0.33 0.82 -5.76
C SER A 25 1.68 1.40 -6.20
N ILE A 26 2.71 0.56 -6.31
CA ILE A 26 4.08 1.00 -6.66
C ILE A 26 4.09 1.69 -8.02
N THR A 27 3.40 1.13 -9.02
CA THR A 27 3.33 1.72 -10.37
C THR A 27 2.56 3.03 -10.42
N SER A 28 1.73 3.31 -9.41
CA SER A 28 1.07 4.59 -9.19
C SER A 28 1.95 5.61 -8.46
N GLY A 29 3.21 5.26 -8.18
CA GLY A 29 4.19 6.13 -7.54
C GLY A 29 4.06 6.20 -6.01
N ILE A 30 3.41 5.23 -5.37
CA ILE A 30 3.40 5.09 -3.92
C ILE A 30 4.63 4.28 -3.51
N GLN A 31 5.32 4.76 -2.49
CA GLN A 31 6.50 4.06 -1.95
C GLN A 31 6.13 2.68 -1.40
N SER A 32 7.03 1.72 -1.60
CA SER A 32 6.90 0.41 -0.97
C SER A 32 7.17 0.49 0.54
N ALA A 33 6.64 -0.46 1.31
CA ALA A 33 6.97 -0.59 2.73
C ALA A 33 8.50 -0.68 2.96
N TYR A 34 9.20 -1.38 2.06
CA TYR A 34 10.65 -1.48 2.08
C TYR A 34 11.35 -0.12 1.92
N ASP A 35 10.89 0.71 0.98
CA ASP A 35 11.46 2.05 0.79
C ASP A 35 11.18 2.96 2.00
N CYS A 36 9.98 2.87 2.58
CA CYS A 36 9.64 3.61 3.80
C CYS A 36 10.55 3.21 4.97
N ILE A 37 10.76 1.91 5.20
CA ILE A 37 11.67 1.42 6.25
C ILE A 37 13.08 2.01 6.07
N TRP A 38 13.63 1.98 4.86
CA TRP A 38 14.95 2.53 4.61
C TRP A 38 15.04 4.04 4.72
N GLU A 39 13.97 4.76 4.38
CA GLU A 39 13.87 6.19 4.61
C GLU A 39 13.91 6.51 6.12
N TRP A 40 13.13 5.81 6.92
CA TRP A 40 13.10 5.99 8.37
C TRP A 40 14.42 5.58 9.04
N LYS A 41 15.04 4.49 8.63
CA LYS A 41 16.37 4.07 9.11
C LYS A 41 17.41 5.16 8.83
N LYS A 42 17.41 5.71 7.62
CA LYS A 42 18.28 6.83 7.24
C LYS A 42 18.05 8.04 8.14
N ASP A 43 16.79 8.43 8.34
CA ASP A 43 16.45 9.62 9.14
C ASP A 43 16.84 9.44 10.61
N ILE A 44 16.63 8.27 11.18
CA ILE A 44 17.07 7.91 12.53
C ILE A 44 18.61 7.97 12.61
N TYR A 45 19.31 7.41 11.62
CA TYR A 45 20.78 7.46 11.57
C TYR A 45 21.29 8.90 11.52
N LEU A 46 20.76 9.72 10.62
CA LEU A 46 21.17 11.13 10.45
C LEU A 46 20.87 11.97 11.68
N SER A 47 19.78 11.72 12.40
CA SER A 47 19.46 12.41 13.64
C SER A 47 20.52 12.23 14.73
N LYS A 48 21.31 11.15 14.66
CA LYS A 48 22.36 10.81 15.62
C LYS A 48 23.79 11.06 15.10
N ASN A 49 23.97 11.21 13.80
CA ASN A 49 25.25 11.31 13.11
C ASN A 49 25.30 12.53 12.17
N ILE A 50 25.14 13.72 12.73
CA ILE A 50 24.91 14.99 12.01
C ILE A 50 26.03 15.31 10.99
N ASN A 51 27.27 14.92 11.25
CA ASN A 51 28.43 15.23 10.40
C ASN A 51 28.54 14.35 9.13
N SER A 52 27.66 13.38 8.94
CA SER A 52 27.73 12.39 7.85
C SER A 52 26.65 12.61 6.78
N ALA A 53 25.96 13.75 6.77
CA ALA A 53 24.69 13.94 6.09
C ALA A 53 24.71 13.69 4.59
N GLU A 54 25.74 14.12 3.85
CA GLU A 54 25.72 14.11 2.38
C GLU A 54 25.80 12.70 1.80
N PHE A 55 26.71 11.88 2.28
CA PHE A 55 26.89 10.49 1.80
C PHE A 55 25.64 9.64 2.10
N TYR A 56 25.04 9.80 3.26
CA TYR A 56 23.92 8.97 3.72
C TYR A 56 22.54 9.42 3.19
N LYS A 57 22.45 10.54 2.49
CA LYS A 57 21.20 10.98 1.85
C LYS A 57 20.69 9.95 0.83
N ASN A 58 21.58 9.27 0.10
CA ASN A 58 21.21 8.30 -0.90
C ASN A 58 21.11 6.89 -0.33
N TYR A 59 20.06 6.63 0.45
CA TYR A 59 19.78 5.30 1.00
C TYR A 59 19.49 4.21 -0.05
N LYS A 60 19.34 4.56 -1.33
CA LYS A 60 19.20 3.57 -2.43
C LYS A 60 20.54 2.88 -2.75
N ASN A 61 21.66 3.46 -2.34
CA ASN A 61 22.97 2.86 -2.51
C ASN A 61 23.17 1.73 -1.47
N GLU A 62 23.55 0.55 -1.94
CA GLU A 62 23.73 -0.63 -1.09
C GLU A 62 24.81 -0.45 -0.01
N SER A 63 25.91 0.25 -0.33
CA SER A 63 26.96 0.52 0.65
C SER A 63 26.47 1.43 1.80
N VAL A 64 25.59 2.38 1.46
CA VAL A 64 24.95 3.25 2.45
C VAL A 64 24.02 2.43 3.34
N ARG A 65 23.19 1.57 2.75
CA ARG A 65 22.31 0.68 3.52
C ARG A 65 23.09 -0.22 4.47
N LYS A 66 24.18 -0.84 4.01
CA LYS A 66 25.04 -1.67 4.86
C LYS A 66 25.62 -0.87 6.03
N SER A 67 26.08 0.35 5.79
CA SER A 67 26.63 1.21 6.84
C SER A 67 25.57 1.62 7.88
N ILE A 68 24.38 1.99 7.42
CA ILE A 68 23.25 2.33 8.32
C ILE A 68 22.86 1.09 9.14
N GLN A 69 22.70 -0.07 8.49
CA GLN A 69 22.30 -1.30 9.17
C GLN A 69 23.33 -1.72 10.22
N ASN A 70 24.62 -1.75 9.87
CA ASN A 70 25.67 -2.06 10.84
C ASN A 70 25.65 -1.13 12.05
N TRP A 71 25.38 0.16 11.84
CA TRP A 71 25.26 1.10 12.96
C TRP A 71 24.03 0.78 13.82
N LEU A 72 22.87 0.45 13.22
CA LEU A 72 21.66 0.06 13.94
C LEU A 72 21.89 -1.22 14.76
N ASP A 73 22.50 -2.24 14.15
CA ASP A 73 22.79 -3.53 14.79
C ASP A 73 23.71 -3.36 16.00
N ASN A 74 24.73 -2.50 15.90
CA ASN A 74 25.65 -2.18 16.99
C ASN A 74 24.96 -1.45 18.18
N GLN A 75 23.78 -0.86 17.97
CA GLN A 75 23.02 -0.27 19.07
C GLN A 75 22.26 -1.30 19.92
N GLY A 76 22.02 -2.51 19.39
CA GLY A 76 21.36 -3.60 20.12
C GLY A 76 19.90 -3.38 20.53
N LYS A 77 19.24 -2.34 19.98
CA LYS A 77 17.87 -1.93 20.35
C LYS A 77 16.92 -1.78 19.18
N TYR A 78 17.37 -2.08 17.99
CA TYR A 78 16.60 -2.01 16.76
C TYR A 78 16.24 -3.43 16.28
N PRO A 79 15.12 -3.61 15.58
CA PRO A 79 14.76 -4.90 15.01
C PRO A 79 15.83 -5.42 14.05
N LEU A 80 15.92 -6.75 13.94
CA LEU A 80 16.80 -7.40 12.96
C LEU A 80 16.33 -7.07 11.54
N LEU A 81 17.29 -7.03 10.62
CA LEU A 81 16.99 -6.81 9.19
C LEU A 81 15.97 -7.85 8.69
N ASP A 82 14.99 -7.37 7.92
CA ASP A 82 13.91 -8.16 7.32
C ASP A 82 12.97 -8.88 8.34
N SER A 83 12.98 -8.47 9.62
CA SER A 83 12.01 -8.96 10.59
C SER A 83 10.62 -8.36 10.35
N ALA A 84 9.57 -9.10 10.73
CA ALA A 84 8.18 -8.65 10.58
C ALA A 84 7.85 -7.36 11.37
N GLU A 85 8.65 -7.04 12.38
CA GLU A 85 8.45 -5.90 13.27
C GLU A 85 9.04 -4.60 12.72
N GLU A 86 9.93 -4.67 11.72
CA GLU A 86 10.66 -3.50 11.22
C GLU A 86 9.73 -2.35 10.85
N TYR A 87 8.66 -2.64 10.11
CA TYR A 87 7.79 -1.60 9.58
C TYR A 87 7.12 -0.78 10.69
N SER A 88 6.45 -1.45 11.62
CA SER A 88 5.77 -0.78 12.73
C SER A 88 6.78 -0.06 13.65
N PHE A 89 7.87 -0.75 14.01
CA PHE A 89 8.89 -0.18 14.87
C PHE A 89 9.49 1.11 14.30
N TYR A 90 9.94 1.07 13.04
CA TYR A 90 10.58 2.25 12.44
C TYR A 90 9.59 3.38 12.13
N ALA A 91 8.35 3.06 11.78
CA ALA A 91 7.29 4.07 11.62
C ALA A 91 7.03 4.83 12.93
N GLU A 92 6.90 4.11 14.04
CA GLU A 92 6.70 4.72 15.37
C GLU A 92 7.93 5.48 15.85
N LYS A 93 9.12 4.99 15.53
CA LYS A 93 10.37 5.63 15.92
C LYS A 93 10.63 6.92 15.15
N ALA A 94 10.31 6.95 13.86
CA ALA A 94 10.44 8.13 13.00
C ALA A 94 9.35 9.17 13.31
N TYR A 95 8.12 8.70 13.56
CA TYR A 95 6.94 9.53 13.87
C TYR A 95 6.27 9.08 15.17
N PRO A 96 6.81 9.47 16.34
CA PRO A 96 6.28 9.05 17.64
C PRO A 96 4.84 9.53 17.89
N ILE A 97 4.49 10.71 17.34
CA ILE A 97 3.17 11.29 17.46
C ILE A 97 2.27 10.68 16.37
N ALA A 98 1.14 10.09 16.78
CA ALA A 98 0.22 9.40 15.86
C ALA A 98 -0.30 10.31 14.75
N ASP A 99 -0.58 11.58 15.03
CA ASP A 99 -1.03 12.55 14.04
C ASP A 99 0.02 12.87 12.97
N ASP A 100 1.29 12.97 13.36
CA ASP A 100 2.38 13.21 12.41
C ASP A 100 2.63 11.97 11.55
N ARG A 101 2.52 10.78 12.12
CA ARG A 101 2.58 9.51 11.40
C ARG A 101 1.44 9.41 10.38
N ARG A 102 0.22 9.80 10.76
CA ARG A 102 -0.92 9.87 9.84
C ARG A 102 -0.68 10.85 8.70
N LYS A 103 -0.21 12.07 8.97
CA LYS A 103 0.13 13.06 7.95
C LYS A 103 1.18 12.54 6.97
N TYR A 104 2.21 11.86 7.49
CA TYR A 104 3.21 11.22 6.63
C TYR A 104 2.56 10.22 5.65
N PHE A 105 1.74 9.29 6.13
CA PHE A 105 1.06 8.33 5.25
C PHE A 105 0.13 9.00 4.26
N PHE A 106 -0.60 10.03 4.67
CA PHE A 106 -1.42 10.80 3.74
C PHE A 106 -0.58 11.48 2.65
N SER A 107 0.59 12.01 2.97
CA SER A 107 1.48 12.63 1.98
C SER A 107 2.00 11.64 0.94
N LEU A 108 2.11 10.35 1.27
CA LEU A 108 2.52 9.32 0.30
C LEU A 108 1.47 9.06 -0.78
N ILE A 109 0.19 9.25 -0.46
CA ILE A 109 -0.95 8.96 -1.34
C ILE A 109 -1.56 10.23 -1.95
N GLU A 110 -1.24 11.39 -1.39
CA GLU A 110 -1.70 12.68 -1.90
C GLU A 110 -1.22 12.88 -3.34
N ASN A 111 -2.11 13.35 -4.20
CA ASN A 111 -1.83 13.60 -5.62
C ASN A 111 -1.35 12.37 -6.42
N LYS A 112 -1.52 11.15 -5.90
CA LYS A 112 -1.23 9.93 -6.66
C LYS A 112 -2.43 9.53 -7.51
N GLU A 113 -2.16 9.18 -8.76
CA GLU A 113 -3.19 8.77 -9.72
C GLU A 113 -3.14 7.26 -9.98
N PRO A 114 -4.31 6.61 -10.12
CA PRO A 114 -4.38 5.19 -10.45
C PRO A 114 -3.68 4.90 -11.77
N TYR A 115 -2.71 3.98 -11.77
CA TYR A 115 -2.03 3.56 -12.97
C TYR A 115 -2.86 2.51 -13.74
N ILE A 116 -2.36 2.07 -14.89
CA ILE A 116 -3.09 1.25 -15.87
C ILE A 116 -3.74 -0.01 -15.26
N GLY A 117 -3.11 -0.65 -14.27
CA GLY A 117 -3.64 -1.85 -13.62
C GLY A 117 -5.01 -1.61 -12.97
N TYR A 118 -5.18 -0.51 -12.27
CA TYR A 118 -6.45 -0.12 -11.65
C TYR A 118 -7.54 0.16 -12.70
N LYS A 119 -7.16 0.83 -13.81
CA LYS A 119 -8.09 1.11 -14.93
C LYS A 119 -8.55 -0.16 -15.62
N LEU A 120 -7.65 -1.14 -15.79
CA LEU A 120 -8.00 -2.45 -16.35
C LEU A 120 -8.96 -3.23 -15.44
N LEU A 121 -8.78 -3.18 -14.13
CA LEU A 121 -9.73 -3.79 -13.19
C LEU A 121 -11.12 -3.17 -13.31
N CYS A 122 -11.21 -1.87 -13.45
CA CYS A 122 -12.49 -1.18 -13.67
C CYS A 122 -13.14 -1.62 -15.00
N LEU A 123 -12.38 -1.67 -16.09
CA LEU A 123 -12.85 -2.14 -17.39
C LEU A 123 -13.36 -3.59 -17.32
N LEU A 124 -12.63 -4.48 -16.67
CA LEU A 124 -13.04 -5.87 -16.47
C LEU A 124 -14.30 -5.98 -15.60
N SER A 125 -14.48 -5.07 -14.64
CA SER A 125 -15.70 -5.01 -13.82
C SER A 125 -16.91 -4.57 -14.65
N GLU A 126 -16.76 -3.59 -15.52
CA GLU A 126 -17.82 -3.14 -16.44
C GLU A 126 -18.32 -4.27 -17.34
N HIS A 127 -17.42 -5.19 -17.71
CA HIS A 127 -17.74 -6.38 -18.50
C HIS A 127 -18.14 -7.61 -17.65
N ASN A 128 -18.40 -7.45 -16.35
CA ASN A 128 -18.77 -8.51 -15.41
C ASN A 128 -17.72 -9.63 -15.23
N ILE A 129 -16.49 -9.41 -15.67
CA ILE A 129 -15.38 -10.38 -15.50
C ILE A 129 -14.81 -10.26 -14.08
N VAL A 130 -14.73 -9.05 -13.54
CA VAL A 130 -14.34 -8.79 -12.16
C VAL A 130 -15.56 -8.42 -11.33
N LYS A 131 -15.85 -9.21 -10.30
CA LYS A 131 -16.98 -8.98 -9.40
C LYS A 131 -16.63 -8.13 -8.19
N SER A 132 -15.43 -8.34 -7.64
CA SER A 132 -14.98 -7.60 -6.45
C SER A 132 -13.48 -7.42 -6.45
N VAL A 133 -13.05 -6.34 -5.80
CA VAL A 133 -11.64 -6.07 -5.51
C VAL A 133 -11.48 -5.98 -4.00
N TRP A 134 -10.68 -6.88 -3.45
CA TRP A 134 -10.27 -6.90 -2.06
C TRP A 134 -8.95 -6.16 -1.94
N THR A 135 -8.76 -5.37 -0.92
CA THR A 135 -7.50 -4.64 -0.76
C THR A 135 -7.08 -4.53 0.69
N THR A 136 -5.78 -4.67 0.92
CA THR A 136 -5.11 -4.30 2.16
C THR A 136 -4.52 -2.89 2.09
N ASN A 137 -4.67 -2.20 0.96
CA ASN A 137 -4.13 -0.86 0.76
C ASN A 137 -5.11 0.19 1.28
N PHE A 138 -4.56 1.23 1.88
CA PHE A 138 -5.31 2.39 2.39
C PHE A 138 -5.29 3.59 1.43
N ASP A 139 -4.74 3.42 0.22
CA ASP A 139 -4.48 4.52 -0.73
C ASP A 139 -5.71 5.02 -1.50
N GLY A 140 -6.81 4.27 -1.47
CA GLY A 140 -8.04 4.61 -2.18
C GLY A 140 -7.94 4.63 -3.70
N LEU A 141 -6.83 4.13 -4.30
CA LEU A 141 -6.61 4.21 -5.75
C LEU A 141 -7.66 3.45 -6.55
N ILE A 142 -8.12 2.29 -6.06
CA ILE A 142 -9.17 1.53 -6.75
C ILE A 142 -10.51 2.29 -6.76
N VAL A 143 -10.87 2.94 -5.67
CA VAL A 143 -12.08 3.76 -5.54
C VAL A 143 -11.98 4.97 -6.48
N ARG A 144 -10.84 5.66 -6.49
CA ARG A 144 -10.57 6.77 -7.40
C ARG A 144 -10.62 6.34 -8.87
N SER A 145 -10.04 5.17 -9.18
CA SER A 145 -10.10 4.60 -10.54
C SER A 145 -11.53 4.29 -10.96
N ALA A 146 -12.36 3.74 -10.06
CA ALA A 146 -13.77 3.47 -10.35
C ALA A 146 -14.51 4.76 -10.73
N HIS A 147 -14.38 5.82 -9.94
CA HIS A 147 -14.99 7.12 -10.27
C HIS A 147 -14.52 7.66 -11.62
N GLN A 148 -13.22 7.61 -11.92
CA GLN A 148 -12.67 8.06 -13.21
C GLN A 148 -13.20 7.26 -14.40
N ASN A 149 -13.54 6.00 -14.20
CA ASN A 149 -14.11 5.11 -15.23
C ASN A 149 -15.65 5.02 -15.15
N ARG A 150 -16.31 5.96 -14.48
CA ARG A 150 -17.77 6.06 -14.39
C ARG A 150 -18.45 4.86 -13.73
N LEU A 151 -17.73 4.12 -12.92
CA LEU A 151 -18.29 3.10 -12.04
C LEU A 151 -18.60 3.73 -10.68
N THR A 152 -19.65 3.23 -10.02
CA THR A 152 -19.93 3.59 -8.63
C THR A 152 -19.20 2.63 -7.71
N PRO A 153 -18.17 3.06 -6.97
CA PRO A 153 -17.51 2.19 -6.02
C PRO A 153 -18.44 1.93 -4.82
N ILE A 154 -18.61 0.67 -4.47
CA ILE A 154 -19.27 0.25 -3.25
C ILE A 154 -18.20 -0.20 -2.29
N GLU A 155 -17.79 0.71 -1.44
CA GLU A 155 -16.74 0.46 -0.47
C GLU A 155 -17.30 -0.25 0.77
N ILE A 156 -16.73 -1.41 1.09
CA ILE A 156 -17.05 -2.22 2.26
C ILE A 156 -15.83 -2.23 3.16
N THR A 157 -16.05 -1.84 4.38
CA THR A 157 -15.08 -1.86 5.48
C THR A 157 -15.58 -2.79 6.59
N LEU A 158 -14.80 -2.98 7.63
CA LEU A 158 -15.22 -3.76 8.79
C LEU A 158 -16.49 -3.17 9.45
N ASP A 159 -16.65 -1.85 9.40
CA ASP A 159 -17.77 -1.14 10.05
C ASP A 159 -19.10 -1.26 9.29
N ASN A 160 -19.07 -1.65 8.01
CA ASN A 160 -20.26 -1.76 7.15
C ASN A 160 -20.30 -3.08 6.36
N SER A 161 -19.78 -4.15 6.95
CA SER A 161 -19.64 -5.47 6.32
C SER A 161 -20.96 -6.13 5.90
N ASP A 162 -22.10 -5.71 6.45
CA ASP A 162 -23.44 -6.12 6.05
C ASP A 162 -23.76 -5.81 4.58
N ARG A 163 -23.14 -4.79 4.01
CA ARG A 163 -23.32 -4.41 2.61
C ARG A 163 -22.80 -5.44 1.60
N ILE A 164 -22.02 -6.41 2.02
CA ILE A 164 -21.48 -7.46 1.12
C ILE A 164 -22.58 -8.32 0.49
N TYR A 165 -23.73 -8.43 1.13
CA TYR A 165 -24.86 -9.26 0.70
C TYR A 165 -25.82 -8.57 -0.26
N ARG A 166 -25.61 -7.29 -0.59
CA ARG A 166 -26.48 -6.59 -1.54
C ARG A 166 -26.27 -7.06 -2.98
N ASN A 167 -27.33 -7.00 -3.77
CA ASN A 167 -27.22 -7.20 -5.21
C ASN A 167 -26.44 -6.05 -5.84
N GLN A 168 -25.48 -6.40 -6.69
CA GLN A 168 -24.60 -5.45 -7.38
C GLN A 168 -25.07 -5.27 -8.82
N SER A 169 -25.08 -4.02 -9.30
CA SER A 169 -25.30 -3.69 -10.71
C SER A 169 -23.98 -3.67 -11.49
N ASN A 170 -24.07 -3.76 -12.82
CA ASN A 170 -22.90 -3.71 -13.73
C ASN A 170 -22.15 -2.38 -13.72
N LYS A 171 -22.75 -1.33 -13.13
CA LYS A 171 -22.12 0.01 -12.98
C LYS A 171 -21.48 0.21 -11.60
N GLU A 172 -21.49 -0.83 -10.78
CA GLU A 172 -20.93 -0.78 -9.42
C GLU A 172 -19.70 -1.68 -9.33
N LEU A 173 -18.64 -1.15 -8.73
CA LEU A 173 -17.46 -1.93 -8.35
C LEU A 173 -17.48 -2.16 -6.84
N LEU A 174 -17.60 -3.42 -6.45
CA LEU A 174 -17.49 -3.81 -5.06
C LEU A 174 -16.02 -3.80 -4.64
N THR A 175 -15.68 -2.93 -3.70
CA THR A 175 -14.34 -2.81 -3.12
C THR A 175 -14.40 -3.14 -1.64
N ILE A 176 -13.61 -4.12 -1.20
CA ILE A 176 -13.59 -4.59 0.18
C ILE A 176 -12.24 -4.25 0.78
N ALA A 177 -12.23 -3.27 1.68
CA ALA A 177 -11.04 -2.86 2.41
C ALA A 177 -10.86 -3.76 3.65
N LEU A 178 -9.79 -4.55 3.67
CA LEU A 178 -9.43 -5.43 4.78
C LEU A 178 -8.71 -4.68 5.93
N ILE A 179 -8.24 -3.45 5.64
CA ILE A 179 -7.65 -2.55 6.63
C ILE A 179 -8.43 -1.25 6.57
N SER A 180 -9.03 -0.86 7.68
CA SER A 180 -9.67 0.44 7.78
C SER A 180 -8.62 1.53 7.93
N VAL A 181 -8.75 2.62 7.17
CA VAL A 181 -7.99 3.87 7.42
C VAL A 181 -8.27 4.37 8.85
N TYR A 182 -9.39 3.94 9.45
CA TYR A 182 -9.77 4.25 10.81
C TYR A 182 -9.07 3.39 11.86
N SER A 183 -8.54 2.21 11.53
CA SER A 183 -7.70 1.43 12.46
C SER A 183 -6.31 2.06 12.69
N ILE A 184 -5.92 3.03 11.88
CA ILE A 184 -4.79 3.93 12.15
C ILE A 184 -5.20 5.02 13.17
N ARG A 185 -6.47 5.03 13.60
CA ARG A 185 -7.06 6.09 14.46
C ARG A 185 -7.10 5.76 15.95
N THR A 186 -6.92 4.53 16.36
CA THR A 186 -7.04 4.15 17.77
C THR A 186 -5.83 3.35 18.20
N ASP A 187 -4.97 3.99 18.91
CA ASP A 187 -4.48 3.68 20.29
C ASP A 187 -3.56 4.78 20.73
#